data_32d0c95b0192590ce8ffabfb00bec820
#
_entry.id   32d0c95b0192590ce8ffabfb00bec820
#
_cell.length_a   1.000
_cell.length_b   1.000
_cell.length_c   1.000
_cell.angle_alpha   90.00
_cell.angle_beta   90.00
_cell.angle_gamma   90.00
#
_symmetry.space_group_name_H-M   'P 1'
#
loop_
_entity.id
_entity.type
_entity.pdbx_description
1 polymer ?
#
loop_
_entity_poly.entity_id
_entity_poly.type
_entity_poly.pdbx_seq_one_letter_code
_entity_poly.pdbx_strand_id
1 'polypeptide(L)'
;MLKFCNHCHRLYDASKGCSCKREKREYKHNNFYDTPAWRSLSRYIRVRDFNLDRLQLYFMKIGKQEQNKVYMSLYDFCISADNQPRQLAGALLVHHIVPREENYKLQYNQDNLITVNTHTHEFIHQLYANGKKKEVQEILTDAVHTVLP
;
A
#
# COMPACT_ATOMS: atom_id res chain seq x y z
N MET A 1 -7.18 4.90 44.65
CA MET A 1 -5.89 4.69 43.96
C MET A 1 -5.73 5.76 42.89
N LEU A 2 -4.69 6.56 42.98
CA LEU A 2 -4.41 7.62 42.01
C LEU A 2 -3.71 7.04 40.77
N LYS A 3 -4.17 7.44 39.59
CA LYS A 3 -3.56 7.13 38.29
C LYS A 3 -3.22 8.40 37.54
N PHE A 4 -2.28 8.31 36.62
CA PHE A 4 -1.88 9.38 35.75
C PHE A 4 -2.70 9.35 34.47
N CYS A 5 -3.29 10.47 34.07
CA CYS A 5 -4.03 10.54 32.82
C CYS A 5 -3.10 10.72 31.64
N ASN A 6 -3.09 9.80 30.72
CA ASN A 6 -2.25 9.86 29.51
C ASN A 6 -2.64 11.00 28.54
N HIS A 7 -3.81 11.62 28.76
CA HIS A 7 -4.29 12.70 27.91
C HIS A 7 -3.96 14.09 28.43
N CYS A 8 -4.29 14.36 29.71
CA CYS A 8 -4.09 15.68 30.31
C CYS A 8 -2.91 15.76 31.29
N HIS A 9 -2.20 14.63 31.48
CA HIS A 9 -1.04 14.49 32.36
C HIS A 9 -1.28 14.90 33.83
N ARG A 10 -2.53 14.78 34.32
CA ARG A 10 -2.91 15.04 35.70
C ARG A 10 -3.19 13.72 36.44
N LEU A 11 -2.96 13.75 37.74
CA LEU A 11 -3.40 12.66 38.62
C LEU A 11 -4.91 12.68 38.81
N TYR A 12 -5.54 11.53 38.80
CA TYR A 12 -6.97 11.37 39.06
C TYR A 12 -7.23 10.09 39.87
N ASP A 13 -8.37 10.05 40.58
CA ASP A 13 -8.80 8.85 41.25
C ASP A 13 -9.38 7.85 40.25
N ALA A 14 -8.82 6.64 40.22
CA ALA A 14 -9.20 5.60 39.28
C ALA A 14 -10.68 5.18 39.38
N SER A 15 -11.30 5.36 40.57
CA SER A 15 -12.73 5.07 40.78
C SER A 15 -13.66 6.09 40.14
N LYS A 16 -13.18 7.33 39.97
CA LYS A 16 -13.98 8.48 39.45
C LYS A 16 -13.69 8.82 37.99
N GLY A 17 -12.61 8.26 37.44
CA GLY A 17 -12.14 8.62 36.13
C GLY A 17 -11.53 10.03 36.05
N CYS A 18 -10.87 10.36 34.93
CA CYS A 18 -10.31 11.69 34.72
C CYS A 18 -11.39 12.65 34.23
N SER A 19 -11.49 13.83 34.86
CA SER A 19 -12.42 14.92 34.49
C SER A 19 -11.98 15.72 33.26
N CYS A 20 -10.81 15.44 32.68
CA CYS A 20 -10.42 16.13 31.46
C CYS A 20 -11.45 15.87 30.36
N LYS A 21 -11.92 16.91 29.70
CA LYS A 21 -12.68 16.78 28.46
C LYS A 21 -11.73 16.12 27.45
N ARG A 22 -11.75 14.80 27.38
CA ARG A 22 -11.33 14.13 26.17
C ARG A 22 -12.25 14.69 25.11
N GLU A 23 -11.74 15.53 24.20
CA GLU A 23 -12.35 15.58 22.90
C GLU A 23 -12.43 14.10 22.51
N LYS A 24 -13.66 13.59 22.47
CA LYS A 24 -13.88 12.33 21.76
C LYS A 24 -13.29 12.66 20.41
N ARG A 25 -12.03 12.22 20.15
CA ARG A 25 -11.66 11.97 18.79
C ARG A 25 -12.81 11.11 18.32
N GLU A 26 -13.76 11.72 17.60
CA GLU A 26 -14.62 10.97 16.75
C GLU A 26 -13.61 10.18 15.95
N TYR A 27 -13.39 8.94 16.38
CA TYR A 27 -12.86 7.95 15.49
C TYR A 27 -13.85 8.03 14.35
N LYS A 28 -13.52 8.83 13.35
CA LYS A 28 -14.16 8.72 12.07
C LYS A 28 -13.84 7.30 11.66
N HIS A 29 -14.76 6.39 11.98
CA HIS A 29 -14.76 4.99 11.53
C HIS A 29 -14.83 4.90 10.00
N ASN A 30 -14.38 5.93 9.31
CA ASN A 30 -14.32 6.10 7.88
C ASN A 30 -12.92 5.90 7.33
N ASN A 31 -11.95 5.44 8.13
CA ASN A 31 -10.72 4.97 7.53
C ASN A 31 -10.95 3.54 7.05
N PHE A 32 -11.21 3.38 5.77
CA PHE A 32 -11.33 2.11 5.07
C PHE A 32 -10.19 1.15 5.44
N TYR A 33 -8.97 1.66 5.56
CA TYR A 33 -7.75 0.89 5.84
C TYR A 33 -7.68 0.33 7.27
N ASP A 34 -8.50 0.84 8.19
CA ASP A 34 -8.60 0.36 9.59
C ASP A 34 -9.71 -0.69 9.77
N THR A 35 -10.49 -0.97 8.74
CA THR A 35 -11.58 -1.96 8.82
C THR A 35 -11.05 -3.38 8.91
N PRO A 36 -11.73 -4.29 9.65
CA PRO A 36 -11.36 -5.71 9.68
C PRO A 36 -11.37 -6.35 8.28
N ALA A 37 -12.33 -5.98 7.43
CA ALA A 37 -12.41 -6.48 6.06
C ALA A 37 -11.17 -6.14 5.23
N TRP A 38 -10.70 -4.89 5.29
CA TRP A 38 -9.48 -4.49 4.61
C TRP A 38 -8.24 -5.18 5.19
N ARG A 39 -8.12 -5.24 6.51
CA ARG A 39 -6.97 -5.90 7.15
C ARG A 39 -6.85 -7.35 6.75
N SER A 40 -7.96 -8.07 6.70
CA SER A 40 -8.01 -9.47 6.26
C SER A 40 -7.63 -9.61 4.79
N LEU A 41 -8.22 -8.79 3.91
CA LEU A 41 -7.94 -8.82 2.47
C LEU A 41 -6.49 -8.42 2.17
N SER A 42 -5.98 -7.35 2.78
CA SER A 42 -4.61 -6.90 2.54
C SER A 42 -3.57 -7.95 2.98
N ARG A 43 -3.85 -8.68 4.06
CA ARG A 43 -3.01 -9.80 4.48
C ARG A 43 -3.03 -10.93 3.45
N TYR A 44 -4.21 -11.26 2.94
CA TYR A 44 -4.36 -12.27 1.89
C TYR A 44 -3.60 -11.87 0.62
N ILE A 45 -3.71 -10.63 0.17
CA ILE A 45 -2.99 -10.13 -1.01
C ILE A 45 -1.48 -10.20 -0.82
N ARG A 46 -0.96 -9.81 0.35
CA ARG A 46 0.48 -9.94 0.64
C ARG A 46 0.95 -11.39 0.60
N VAL A 47 0.17 -12.32 1.13
CA VAL A 47 0.50 -13.76 1.03
C VAL A 47 0.46 -14.23 -0.40
N ARG A 48 -0.55 -13.85 -1.20
CA ARG A 48 -0.62 -14.12 -2.64
C ARG A 48 0.65 -13.66 -3.36
N ASP A 49 1.17 -12.51 -2.97
CA ASP A 49 2.33 -11.86 -3.56
C ASP A 49 3.65 -12.26 -2.84
N PHE A 50 3.65 -13.39 -2.13
CA PHE A 50 4.82 -13.98 -1.44
C PHE A 50 5.42 -13.09 -0.34
N ASN A 51 4.68 -12.11 0.21
CA ASN A 51 5.19 -11.07 1.09
C ASN A 51 6.42 -10.32 0.50
N LEU A 52 6.38 -10.08 -0.80
CA LEU A 52 7.40 -9.38 -1.57
C LEU A 52 6.76 -8.31 -2.47
N ASP A 53 7.58 -7.40 -2.97
CA ASP A 53 7.15 -6.44 -3.99
C ASP A 53 6.88 -7.17 -5.30
N ARG A 54 5.60 -7.31 -5.64
CA ARG A 54 5.17 -8.07 -6.82
C ARG A 54 5.60 -7.41 -8.12
N LEU A 55 5.67 -6.09 -8.16
CA LEU A 55 6.11 -5.39 -9.36
C LEU A 55 7.59 -5.68 -9.66
N GLN A 56 8.43 -5.71 -8.63
CA GLN A 56 9.83 -6.11 -8.80
C GLN A 56 9.97 -7.57 -9.26
N LEU A 57 9.18 -8.47 -8.69
CA LEU A 57 9.15 -9.88 -9.16
C LEU A 57 8.74 -9.99 -10.63
N TYR A 58 7.73 -9.22 -11.03
CA TYR A 58 7.28 -9.15 -12.42
C TYR A 58 8.40 -8.68 -13.35
N PHE A 59 9.09 -7.61 -13.00
CA PHE A 59 10.20 -7.10 -13.79
C PHE A 59 11.40 -8.07 -13.87
N MET A 60 11.65 -8.80 -12.80
CA MET A 60 12.68 -9.87 -12.81
C MET A 60 12.33 -10.96 -13.81
N LYS A 61 11.05 -11.29 -13.94
CA LYS A 61 10.58 -12.34 -14.86
C LYS A 61 10.54 -11.87 -16.31
N ILE A 62 9.98 -10.67 -16.56
CA ILE A 62 9.73 -10.18 -17.92
C ILE A 62 10.96 -9.51 -18.51
N GLY A 63 11.79 -8.85 -17.68
CA GLY A 63 12.96 -8.11 -18.13
C GLY A 63 12.62 -6.75 -18.74
N LYS A 64 13.56 -6.18 -19.48
CA LYS A 64 13.45 -4.84 -20.09
C LYS A 64 12.50 -4.85 -21.28
N GLN A 65 11.77 -3.73 -21.43
CA GLN A 65 10.97 -3.42 -22.62
C GLN A 65 11.32 -2.00 -23.08
N GLU A 66 12.42 -1.86 -23.79
CA GLU A 66 13.06 -0.57 -24.09
C GLU A 66 12.17 0.37 -24.93
N GLN A 67 11.20 -0.16 -25.66
CA GLN A 67 10.28 0.64 -26.49
C GLN A 67 9.15 1.31 -25.67
N ASN A 68 8.93 0.88 -24.44
CA ASN A 68 7.92 1.43 -23.56
C ASN A 68 8.57 2.32 -22.48
N LYS A 69 8.47 3.62 -22.64
CA LYS A 69 9.13 4.60 -21.76
C LYS A 69 8.62 4.54 -20.32
N VAL A 70 7.32 4.35 -20.11
CA VAL A 70 6.73 4.27 -18.76
C VAL A 70 7.15 2.98 -18.09
N TYR A 71 7.13 1.87 -18.81
CA TYR A 71 7.65 0.60 -18.35
C TYR A 71 9.11 0.69 -17.92
N MET A 72 9.95 1.30 -18.75
CA MET A 72 11.37 1.47 -18.43
C MET A 72 11.61 2.40 -17.24
N SER A 73 10.82 3.44 -17.05
CA SER A 73 10.90 4.28 -15.86
C SER A 73 10.63 3.48 -14.57
N LEU A 74 9.60 2.66 -14.57
CA LEU A 74 9.30 1.75 -13.45
C LEU A 74 10.36 0.67 -13.29
N TYR A 75 10.79 0.06 -14.38
CA TYR A 75 11.83 -0.96 -14.37
C TYR A 75 13.12 -0.44 -13.75
N ASP A 76 13.63 0.69 -14.22
CA ASP A 76 14.87 1.30 -13.74
C ASP A 76 14.76 1.76 -12.27
N PHE A 77 13.56 2.12 -11.84
CA PHE A 77 13.31 2.41 -10.42
C PHE A 77 13.37 1.16 -9.55
N CYS A 78 12.82 0.05 -10.02
CA CYS A 78 12.67 -1.19 -9.26
C CYS A 78 13.88 -2.11 -9.34
N ILE A 79 14.61 -2.09 -10.45
CA ILE A 79 15.70 -3.01 -10.76
C ILE A 79 17.00 -2.23 -10.90
N SER A 80 18.05 -2.70 -10.23
CA SER A 80 19.37 -2.09 -10.30
C SER A 80 20.09 -2.40 -11.62
N ALA A 81 21.21 -1.69 -11.87
CA ALA A 81 21.99 -1.85 -13.10
C ALA A 81 22.59 -3.26 -13.28
N ASP A 82 22.74 -4.01 -12.19
CA ASP A 82 23.22 -5.41 -12.18
C ASP A 82 22.05 -6.42 -12.24
N ASN A 83 20.86 -5.98 -12.67
CA ASN A 83 19.64 -6.77 -12.81
C ASN A 83 19.13 -7.41 -11.52
N GLN A 84 19.38 -6.77 -10.38
CA GLN A 84 18.84 -7.19 -9.10
C GLN A 84 17.68 -6.33 -8.65
N PRO A 85 16.67 -6.89 -7.98
CA PRO A 85 15.60 -6.08 -7.38
C PRO A 85 16.18 -5.20 -6.28
N ARG A 86 15.73 -3.95 -6.21
CA ARG A 86 16.27 -2.99 -5.24
C ARG A 86 15.80 -3.27 -3.82
N GLN A 87 14.54 -3.64 -3.66
CA GLN A 87 13.96 -3.90 -2.34
C GLN A 87 12.72 -4.78 -2.45
N LEU A 88 12.91 -6.10 -2.50
CA LEU A 88 11.80 -7.06 -2.58
C LEU A 88 10.96 -7.12 -1.30
N ALA A 89 11.62 -7.05 -0.15
CA ALA A 89 11.01 -7.15 1.17
C ALA A 89 11.17 -5.84 1.95
N GLY A 90 10.65 -5.79 3.17
CA GLY A 90 10.73 -4.63 4.06
C GLY A 90 9.35 -4.01 4.28
N ALA A 91 9.24 -2.69 4.27
CA ALA A 91 7.97 -1.99 4.46
C ALA A 91 7.07 -2.15 3.23
N LEU A 92 6.21 -3.15 3.25
CA LEU A 92 5.27 -3.49 2.19
C LEU A 92 3.89 -2.93 2.49
N LEU A 93 3.18 -2.55 1.43
CA LEU A 93 1.78 -2.17 1.49
C LEU A 93 1.01 -2.73 0.28
N VAL A 94 -0.32 -2.73 0.37
CA VAL A 94 -1.19 -3.13 -0.73
C VAL A 94 -1.74 -1.87 -1.39
N HIS A 95 -1.48 -1.74 -2.68
CA HIS A 95 -1.86 -0.61 -3.51
C HIS A 95 -3.10 -0.92 -4.33
N HIS A 96 -4.05 0.02 -4.37
CA HIS A 96 -5.18 -0.02 -5.31
C HIS A 96 -4.73 0.48 -6.68
N ILE A 97 -4.76 -0.36 -7.70
CA ILE A 97 -4.36 -0.02 -9.08
C ILE A 97 -5.25 1.10 -9.60
N VAL A 98 -6.56 0.90 -9.57
CA VAL A 98 -7.55 1.98 -9.72
C VAL A 98 -7.86 2.52 -8.34
N PRO A 99 -7.60 3.81 -8.06
CA PRO A 99 -7.88 4.41 -6.76
C PRO A 99 -9.34 4.23 -6.33
N ARG A 100 -9.56 4.06 -5.03
CA ARG A 100 -10.91 3.87 -4.46
C ARG A 100 -11.87 5.00 -4.84
N GLU A 101 -11.37 6.23 -4.84
CA GLU A 101 -12.15 7.44 -5.14
C GLU A 101 -12.66 7.47 -6.57
N GLU A 102 -11.96 6.79 -7.48
CA GLU A 102 -12.35 6.68 -8.89
C GLU A 102 -13.38 5.57 -9.12
N ASN A 103 -13.27 4.47 -8.40
CA ASN A 103 -14.22 3.36 -8.50
C ASN A 103 -14.29 2.54 -7.20
N TYR A 104 -15.24 2.84 -6.33
CA TYR A 104 -15.45 2.12 -5.08
C TYR A 104 -15.83 0.64 -5.26
N LYS A 105 -16.37 0.25 -6.41
CA LYS A 105 -16.71 -1.15 -6.69
C LYS A 105 -15.49 -2.06 -6.77
N LEU A 106 -14.31 -1.49 -7.05
CA LEU A 106 -13.05 -2.22 -7.16
C LEU A 106 -12.26 -2.29 -5.85
N GLN A 107 -12.74 -1.67 -4.77
CA GLN A 107 -11.97 -1.53 -3.53
C GLN A 107 -11.61 -2.86 -2.85
N TYR A 108 -12.40 -3.91 -3.06
CA TYR A 108 -12.15 -5.26 -2.55
C TYR A 108 -11.85 -6.27 -3.68
N ASN A 109 -11.70 -5.81 -4.90
CA ASN A 109 -11.37 -6.69 -6.02
C ASN A 109 -9.88 -7.06 -5.97
N GLN A 110 -9.59 -8.35 -5.87
CA GLN A 110 -8.23 -8.86 -5.76
C GLN A 110 -7.36 -8.51 -6.98
N ASP A 111 -7.97 -8.44 -8.18
CA ASP A 111 -7.27 -8.08 -9.42
C ASP A 111 -6.89 -6.59 -9.49
N ASN A 112 -7.50 -5.77 -8.63
CA ASN A 112 -7.18 -4.35 -8.49
C ASN A 112 -6.16 -4.06 -7.38
N LEU A 113 -5.58 -5.08 -6.77
CA LEU A 113 -4.70 -4.96 -5.61
C LEU A 113 -3.35 -5.62 -5.89
N ILE A 114 -2.28 -4.92 -5.52
CA ILE A 114 -0.91 -5.38 -5.69
C ILE A 114 -0.07 -5.00 -4.46
N THR A 115 0.78 -5.91 -4.03
CA THR A 115 1.76 -5.64 -2.96
C THR A 115 2.99 -4.98 -3.55
N VAL A 116 3.37 -3.85 -3.01
CA VAL A 116 4.59 -3.12 -3.36
C VAL A 116 5.26 -2.57 -2.10
N ASN A 117 6.56 -2.27 -2.17
CA ASN A 117 7.20 -1.55 -1.09
C ASN A 117 6.83 -0.07 -1.10
N THR A 118 7.11 0.63 0.01
CA THR A 118 6.74 2.04 0.17
C THR A 118 7.38 2.95 -0.88
N HIS A 119 8.61 2.71 -1.29
CA HIS A 119 9.31 3.50 -2.30
C HIS A 119 8.70 3.28 -3.69
N THR A 120 8.41 2.05 -4.06
CA THR A 120 7.69 1.73 -5.31
C THR A 120 6.31 2.39 -5.33
N HIS A 121 5.58 2.34 -4.22
CA HIS A 121 4.28 2.98 -4.08
C HIS A 121 4.33 4.49 -4.30
N GLU A 122 5.29 5.17 -3.69
CA GLU A 122 5.49 6.61 -3.88
C GLU A 122 5.81 6.95 -5.34
N PHE A 123 6.65 6.17 -5.98
CA PHE A 123 7.01 6.38 -7.38
C PHE A 123 5.82 6.16 -8.33
N ILE A 124 4.99 5.14 -8.07
CA ILE A 124 3.73 4.93 -8.79
C ILE A 124 2.84 6.17 -8.70
N HIS A 125 2.67 6.74 -7.50
CA HIS A 125 1.87 7.94 -7.32
C HIS A 125 2.46 9.16 -8.00
N GLN A 126 3.78 9.31 -8.07
CA GLN A 126 4.43 10.37 -8.85
C GLN A 126 4.10 10.24 -10.34
N LEU A 127 4.15 9.04 -10.89
CA LEU A 127 3.78 8.79 -12.28
C LEU A 127 2.29 9.06 -12.55
N TYR A 128 1.41 8.72 -11.62
CA TYR A 128 -0.01 9.04 -11.70
C TYR A 128 -0.22 10.56 -11.76
N ALA A 129 0.46 11.31 -10.90
CA ALA A 129 0.39 12.77 -10.87
C ALA A 129 0.97 13.41 -12.14
N ASN A 130 1.91 12.76 -12.81
CA ASN A 130 2.54 13.22 -14.04
C ASN A 130 1.79 12.82 -15.31
N GLY A 131 0.54 12.38 -15.19
CA GLY A 131 -0.30 12.05 -16.34
C GLY A 131 -0.04 10.68 -16.96
N LYS A 132 0.67 9.78 -16.26
CA LYS A 132 1.02 8.43 -16.72
C LYS A 132 0.17 7.33 -16.09
N LYS A 133 -0.92 7.71 -15.43
CA LYS A 133 -1.78 6.79 -14.66
C LYS A 133 -2.22 5.59 -15.48
N LYS A 134 -2.74 5.80 -16.68
CA LYS A 134 -3.28 4.73 -17.52
C LYS A 134 -2.22 3.69 -17.87
N GLU A 135 -1.07 4.14 -18.34
CA GLU A 135 0.03 3.24 -18.70
C GLU A 135 0.56 2.47 -17.50
N VAL A 136 0.68 3.12 -16.34
CA VAL A 136 1.10 2.46 -15.10
C VAL A 136 0.06 1.43 -14.65
N GLN A 137 -1.22 1.75 -14.72
CA GLN A 137 -2.29 0.80 -14.36
C GLN A 137 -2.27 -0.45 -15.25
N GLU A 138 -2.00 -0.31 -16.54
CA GLU A 138 -1.83 -1.45 -17.46
C GLU A 138 -0.66 -2.34 -17.03
N ILE A 139 0.48 -1.76 -16.70
CA ILE A 139 1.67 -2.50 -16.23
C ILE A 139 1.38 -3.23 -14.92
N LEU A 140 0.74 -2.55 -13.96
CA LEU A 140 0.39 -3.15 -12.67
C LEU A 140 -0.62 -4.29 -12.83
N THR A 141 -1.58 -4.15 -13.72
CA THR A 141 -2.57 -5.18 -14.04
C THR A 141 -1.87 -6.41 -14.64
N ASP A 142 -0.95 -6.21 -15.56
CA ASP A 142 -0.14 -7.29 -16.13
C ASP A 142 0.69 -7.99 -15.05
N ALA A 143 1.26 -7.23 -14.12
CA ALA A 143 2.03 -7.78 -13.00
C ALA A 143 1.17 -8.66 -12.07
N VAL A 144 -0.10 -8.28 -11.84
CA VAL A 144 -1.04 -9.09 -11.04
C VAL A 144 -1.43 -10.38 -11.76
N HIS A 145 -1.66 -10.33 -13.07
CA HIS A 145 -2.10 -11.49 -13.86
C HIS A 145 -0.96 -12.39 -14.33
N THR A 146 0.28 -11.95 -14.25
CA THR A 146 1.42 -12.79 -14.63
C THR A 146 1.66 -13.85 -13.57
N VAL A 147 1.72 -15.11 -14.00
CA VAL A 147 2.08 -16.22 -13.12
C VAL A 147 3.55 -16.08 -12.73
N LEU A 148 3.80 -15.94 -11.45
CA LEU A 148 5.14 -15.91 -10.87
C LEU A 148 5.51 -17.29 -10.34
N PRO A 149 6.77 -17.67 -10.39
CA PRO A 149 7.25 -18.97 -9.88
C PRO A 149 7.05 -19.07 -8.35
#